data_1d696aab7343874c22cc079b655c7e85
#
_entry.id   1d696aab7343874c22cc079b655c7e85
#
_cell.length_a   1.000
_cell.length_b   1.000
_cell.length_c   1.000
_cell.angle_alpha   90.00
_cell.angle_beta   90.00
_cell.angle_gamma   90.00
#
_symmetry.space_group_name_H-M   'P 1'
#
loop_
_entity.id
_entity.type
_entity.pdbx_description
1 polymer ?
#
loop_
_entity_poly.entity_id
_entity_poly.type
_entity_poly.pdbx_seq_one_letter_code
_entity_poly.pdbx_strand_id
1 'polypeptide(L)'
;MANHTLAPEEDYDVLIVGDLNNSGTEQCPRDDATVLLAHVVPQLYTTVFLVGLLDNFWAVLILVKYKGLGHVENIYFLNLAISNLCFLLTLPFWAHATSHGGTLGHPMCIILVTLSSVGLHSEALFNALLILQSYLVLFHVSSFFSAARKVPCGIITSVLAWGVAILVTLPELLFHKSRVGTQQYPCLLSRPHFLSGKDTSWEHSLTVKTNLVVLLVPLLVFTVCFVLFLRTRKTLGSGDRKYDLAKLVFAIMVVFLLMWGPYNVALFLSTFKKFFSLSDCRSGSALDRSVQVTRVIASTHCCVNPLLCVLLDEAFRRHLCCCCRLGGDTARRPPEDPAHDRPREGLEQSTSV
;
A
#
# COMPACT_ATOMS: atom_id res chain seq x y z
N MET A 1 53.38 38.51 -13.68
CA MET A 1 53.25 37.47 -12.62
C MET A 1 51.78 37.45 -12.22
N ALA A 2 51.01 36.55 -12.79
CA ALA A 2 49.60 36.36 -12.48
C ALA A 2 49.46 35.06 -11.69
N ASN A 3 49.08 35.20 -10.42
CA ASN A 3 48.76 34.07 -9.55
C ASN A 3 47.35 33.58 -9.87
N HIS A 4 47.25 32.40 -10.49
CA HIS A 4 46.04 31.62 -10.56
C HIS A 4 45.85 30.86 -9.25
N THR A 5 44.98 31.36 -8.41
CA THR A 5 44.42 30.59 -7.27
C THR A 5 43.38 29.65 -7.82
N LEU A 6 43.68 28.34 -7.81
CA LEU A 6 42.74 27.25 -8.00
C LEU A 6 41.77 27.26 -6.82
N ALA A 7 40.46 27.32 -7.12
CA ALA A 7 39.40 27.08 -6.16
C ALA A 7 39.41 25.59 -5.76
N PRO A 8 39.12 25.26 -4.48
CA PRO A 8 39.04 23.88 -4.07
C PRO A 8 37.77 23.25 -4.67
N GLU A 9 37.90 22.08 -5.27
CA GLU A 9 36.80 21.18 -5.59
C GLU A 9 36.02 20.90 -4.30
N GLU A 10 34.78 21.37 -4.24
CA GLU A 10 33.85 20.98 -3.19
C GLU A 10 33.52 19.50 -3.40
N ASP A 11 34.17 18.67 -2.61
CA ASP A 11 33.86 17.26 -2.43
C ASP A 11 32.44 17.20 -1.78
N TYR A 12 31.41 16.92 -2.60
CA TYR A 12 30.04 16.71 -2.12
C TYR A 12 29.97 15.39 -1.36
N ASP A 13 30.46 15.40 -0.11
CA ASP A 13 30.17 14.36 0.85
C ASP A 13 28.66 14.30 1.05
N VAL A 14 28.03 13.29 0.46
CA VAL A 14 26.64 12.90 0.75
C VAL A 14 26.62 12.40 2.20
N LEU A 15 26.54 13.34 3.13
CA LEU A 15 26.33 13.11 4.54
C LEU A 15 24.96 12.48 4.75
N ILE A 16 24.94 11.16 4.86
CA ILE A 16 23.95 10.51 5.74
C ILE A 16 24.42 10.90 7.16
N VAL A 17 23.95 12.06 7.63
CA VAL A 17 24.28 12.55 8.97
C VAL A 17 23.61 11.65 9.98
N GLY A 18 24.35 10.61 10.39
CA GLY A 18 24.23 10.09 11.73
C GLY A 18 25.02 11.01 12.64
N ASP A 19 24.35 11.57 13.60
CA ASP A 19 24.79 12.35 14.75
C ASP A 19 26.32 12.40 14.99
N LEU A 20 26.96 13.51 14.61
CA LEU A 20 28.28 13.87 15.06
C LEU A 20 28.14 14.75 16.31
N ASN A 21 27.89 14.16 17.46
CA ASN A 21 28.36 14.75 18.72
C ASN A 21 28.56 13.69 19.81
N ASN A 22 29.83 13.43 20.02
CA ASN A 22 30.52 13.21 21.30
C ASN A 22 30.25 11.92 22.07
N SER A 23 31.08 10.98 21.81
CA SER A 23 31.86 10.16 22.74
C SER A 23 32.35 8.92 21.99
N GLY A 24 33.64 8.64 21.98
CA GLY A 24 34.42 7.50 21.48
C GLY A 24 33.70 6.21 21.10
N THR A 25 32.72 6.29 20.19
CA THR A 25 32.08 5.13 19.57
C THR A 25 32.81 4.88 18.26
N GLU A 26 33.42 3.71 18.13
CA GLU A 26 33.95 3.17 16.88
C GLU A 26 32.94 3.43 15.75
N GLN A 27 33.31 4.28 14.80
CA GLN A 27 32.52 4.45 13.57
C GLN A 27 32.55 3.10 12.84
N CYS A 28 31.37 2.46 12.73
CA CYS A 28 31.25 1.25 11.94
C CYS A 28 31.67 1.54 10.49
N PRO A 29 32.49 0.69 9.88
CA PRO A 29 32.90 0.88 8.49
C PRO A 29 31.66 0.99 7.60
N ARG A 30 31.64 2.03 6.74
CA ARG A 30 30.56 2.30 5.79
C ARG A 30 30.63 1.21 4.73
N ASP A 31 29.65 0.31 4.73
CA ASP A 31 29.57 -0.77 3.76
C ASP A 31 29.13 -0.24 2.38
N ASP A 32 29.74 -0.75 1.29
CA ASP A 32 29.36 -0.49 -0.10
C ASP A 32 27.85 -0.73 -0.39
N ALA A 33 27.24 -1.62 0.40
CA ALA A 33 25.81 -1.88 0.34
C ALA A 33 24.94 -0.65 0.67
N THR A 34 25.38 0.26 1.52
CA THR A 34 24.64 1.48 1.87
C THR A 34 24.64 2.49 0.72
N VAL A 35 25.75 2.57 -0.02
CA VAL A 35 25.88 3.42 -1.21
C VAL A 35 24.99 2.90 -2.33
N LEU A 36 25.00 1.58 -2.57
CA LEU A 36 24.14 0.94 -3.57
C LEU A 36 22.64 1.17 -3.25
N LEU A 37 22.25 1.03 -1.99
CA LEU A 37 20.87 1.29 -1.58
C LEU A 37 20.47 2.76 -1.85
N ALA A 38 21.33 3.72 -1.58
CA ALA A 38 21.03 5.14 -1.81
C ALA A 38 20.71 5.45 -3.28
N HIS A 39 21.31 4.75 -4.22
CA HIS A 39 21.01 4.90 -5.65
C HIS A 39 19.78 4.10 -6.11
N VAL A 40 19.58 2.89 -5.61
CA VAL A 40 18.52 1.98 -6.08
C VAL A 40 17.15 2.32 -5.47
N VAL A 41 17.11 2.71 -4.20
CA VAL A 41 15.85 2.98 -3.48
C VAL A 41 14.99 4.07 -4.13
N PRO A 42 15.52 5.24 -4.55
CA PRO A 42 14.72 6.26 -5.21
C PRO A 42 14.09 5.79 -6.51
N GLN A 43 14.85 5.03 -7.31
CA GLN A 43 14.36 4.46 -8.58
C GLN A 43 13.24 3.45 -8.35
N LEU A 44 13.38 2.59 -7.34
CA LEU A 44 12.34 1.62 -6.96
C LEU A 44 11.07 2.33 -6.49
N TYR A 45 11.18 3.34 -5.63
CA TYR A 45 10.00 4.11 -5.18
C TYR A 45 9.29 4.80 -6.33
N THR A 46 10.04 5.38 -7.28
CA THR A 46 9.46 6.01 -8.47
C THR A 46 8.75 4.99 -9.35
N THR A 47 9.35 3.82 -9.57
CA THR A 47 8.75 2.74 -10.35
C THR A 47 7.48 2.21 -9.69
N VAL A 48 7.52 1.93 -8.37
CA VAL A 48 6.36 1.47 -7.59
C VAL A 48 5.25 2.52 -7.62
N PHE A 49 5.58 3.80 -7.51
CA PHE A 49 4.61 4.88 -7.63
C PHE A 49 3.90 4.87 -8.97
N LEU A 50 4.65 4.85 -10.09
CA LEU A 50 4.06 4.91 -11.43
C LEU A 50 3.19 3.69 -11.73
N VAL A 51 3.71 2.49 -11.49
CA VAL A 51 2.97 1.24 -11.71
C VAL A 51 1.76 1.15 -10.80
N GLY A 52 1.96 1.36 -9.49
CA GLY A 52 0.89 1.27 -8.51
C GLY A 52 -0.21 2.33 -8.71
N LEU A 53 0.15 3.55 -9.13
CA LEU A 53 -0.82 4.59 -9.45
C LEU A 53 -1.73 4.16 -10.61
N LEU A 54 -1.14 3.65 -11.69
CA LEU A 54 -1.90 3.17 -12.84
C LEU A 54 -2.80 1.99 -12.48
N ASP A 55 -2.27 0.99 -11.80
CA ASP A 55 -2.98 -0.24 -11.44
C ASP A 55 -4.16 0.04 -10.50
N ASN A 56 -3.95 0.84 -9.45
CA ASN A 56 -5.01 1.18 -8.50
C ASN A 56 -6.05 2.12 -9.13
N PHE A 57 -5.65 3.05 -10.00
CA PHE A 57 -6.59 3.88 -10.75
C PHE A 57 -7.51 3.03 -11.65
N TRP A 58 -6.94 2.05 -12.38
CA TRP A 58 -7.72 1.09 -13.17
C TRP A 58 -8.65 0.25 -12.29
N ALA A 59 -8.18 -0.20 -11.13
CA ALA A 59 -9.01 -0.93 -10.18
C ALA A 59 -10.22 -0.11 -9.74
N VAL A 60 -10.02 1.16 -9.38
CA VAL A 60 -11.09 2.10 -9.03
C VAL A 60 -12.09 2.27 -10.19
N LEU A 61 -11.60 2.51 -11.42
CA LEU A 61 -12.46 2.65 -12.59
C LEU A 61 -13.32 1.41 -12.84
N ILE A 62 -12.72 0.22 -12.78
CA ILE A 62 -13.45 -1.04 -13.00
C ILE A 62 -14.50 -1.24 -11.90
N LEU A 63 -14.17 -1.00 -10.64
CA LEU A 63 -15.10 -1.15 -9.53
C LEU A 63 -16.27 -0.17 -9.63
N VAL A 64 -16.01 1.10 -9.90
CA VAL A 64 -17.05 2.13 -9.91
C VAL A 64 -17.90 2.06 -11.18
N LYS A 65 -17.26 1.92 -12.36
CA LYS A 65 -17.97 2.05 -13.65
C LYS A 65 -18.58 0.74 -14.14
N TYR A 66 -17.92 -0.41 -13.89
CA TYR A 66 -18.31 -1.67 -14.52
C TYR A 66 -18.86 -2.71 -13.54
N LYS A 67 -18.23 -2.92 -12.36
CA LYS A 67 -18.72 -3.89 -11.39
C LYS A 67 -19.85 -3.35 -10.51
N GLY A 68 -19.84 -2.04 -10.26
CA GLY A 68 -20.79 -1.38 -9.36
C GLY A 68 -20.52 -1.68 -7.88
N LEU A 69 -21.08 -0.84 -7.00
CA LEU A 69 -20.93 -0.91 -5.56
C LEU A 69 -22.12 -1.59 -4.86
N GLY A 70 -22.85 -2.43 -5.57
CA GLY A 70 -24.01 -3.18 -5.04
C GLY A 70 -23.65 -4.33 -4.10
N HIS A 71 -22.37 -4.65 -3.97
CA HIS A 71 -21.85 -5.69 -3.09
C HIS A 71 -20.83 -5.12 -2.10
N VAL A 72 -20.88 -5.58 -0.86
CA VAL A 72 -20.01 -5.09 0.24
C VAL A 72 -18.52 -5.31 -0.07
N GLU A 73 -18.19 -6.45 -0.65
CA GLU A 73 -16.82 -6.78 -1.07
C GLU A 73 -16.27 -5.78 -2.09
N ASN A 74 -17.08 -5.29 -3.04
CA ASN A 74 -16.64 -4.29 -3.99
C ASN A 74 -16.36 -2.93 -3.31
N ILE A 75 -17.15 -2.59 -2.27
CA ILE A 75 -16.91 -1.39 -1.46
C ILE A 75 -15.56 -1.52 -0.73
N TYR A 76 -15.26 -2.68 -0.15
CA TYR A 76 -13.98 -2.89 0.53
C TYR A 76 -12.80 -2.91 -0.43
N PHE A 77 -12.93 -3.51 -1.62
CA PHE A 77 -11.90 -3.44 -2.67
C PHE A 77 -11.65 -2.02 -3.14
N LEU A 78 -12.70 -1.20 -3.27
CA LEU A 78 -12.56 0.22 -3.59
C LEU A 78 -11.77 0.96 -2.50
N ASN A 79 -12.12 0.75 -1.23
CA ASN A 79 -11.41 1.36 -0.12
C ASN A 79 -9.96 0.88 -0.02
N LEU A 80 -9.69 -0.39 -0.32
CA LEU A 80 -8.33 -0.94 -0.40
C LEU A 80 -7.51 -0.21 -1.47
N ALA A 81 -8.06 0.00 -2.66
CA ALA A 81 -7.39 0.76 -3.72
C ALA A 81 -7.15 2.23 -3.31
N ILE A 82 -8.09 2.88 -2.61
CA ILE A 82 -7.92 4.24 -2.08
C ILE A 82 -6.82 4.27 -1.01
N SER A 83 -6.77 3.27 -0.11
CA SER A 83 -5.70 3.14 0.90
C SER A 83 -4.31 3.03 0.25
N ASN A 84 -4.20 2.21 -0.80
CA ASN A 84 -2.97 2.09 -1.60
C ASN A 84 -2.59 3.41 -2.27
N LEU A 85 -3.55 4.15 -2.84
CA LEU A 85 -3.30 5.46 -3.43
C LEU A 85 -2.80 6.47 -2.41
N CYS A 86 -3.35 6.50 -1.19
CA CYS A 86 -2.86 7.34 -0.09
C CYS A 86 -1.39 7.06 0.24
N PHE A 87 -0.99 5.78 0.29
CA PHE A 87 0.39 5.39 0.51
C PHE A 87 1.28 5.75 -0.68
N LEU A 88 0.87 5.40 -1.90
CA LEU A 88 1.62 5.64 -3.15
C LEU A 88 1.94 7.11 -3.37
N LEU A 89 1.00 8.02 -3.07
CA LEU A 89 1.20 9.47 -3.22
C LEU A 89 2.36 10.01 -2.36
N THR A 90 2.80 9.26 -1.36
CA THR A 90 3.95 9.66 -0.52
C THR A 90 5.30 9.25 -1.12
N LEU A 91 5.33 8.22 -2.00
CA LEU A 91 6.57 7.62 -2.50
C LEU A 91 7.47 8.57 -3.29
N PRO A 92 6.97 9.47 -4.18
CA PRO A 92 7.82 10.40 -4.91
C PRO A 92 8.60 11.34 -4.00
N PHE A 93 7.97 11.77 -2.91
CA PHE A 93 8.61 12.66 -1.93
C PHE A 93 9.69 11.92 -1.13
N TRP A 94 9.45 10.65 -0.83
CA TRP A 94 10.45 9.81 -0.19
C TRP A 94 11.62 9.47 -1.12
N ALA A 95 11.34 9.25 -2.41
CA ALA A 95 12.38 9.09 -3.41
C ALA A 95 13.25 10.36 -3.51
N HIS A 96 12.62 11.54 -3.53
CA HIS A 96 13.32 12.82 -3.54
C HIS A 96 14.15 13.02 -2.25
N ALA A 97 13.58 12.74 -1.09
CA ALA A 97 14.28 12.88 0.18
C ALA A 97 15.51 11.97 0.28
N THR A 98 15.42 10.74 -0.20
CA THR A 98 16.57 9.81 -0.21
C THR A 98 17.66 10.22 -1.18
N SER A 99 17.32 10.87 -2.29
CA SER A 99 18.30 11.36 -3.28
C SER A 99 19.04 12.64 -2.85
N HIS A 100 18.40 13.49 -2.03
CA HIS A 100 18.88 14.82 -1.68
C HIS A 100 19.23 14.99 -0.18
N GLY A 101 19.60 13.89 0.48
CA GLY A 101 20.06 13.95 1.88
C GLY A 101 18.96 14.14 2.93
N GLY A 102 17.70 13.87 2.59
CA GLY A 102 16.64 13.71 3.59
C GLY A 102 15.98 14.97 4.12
N THR A 103 16.21 16.13 3.53
CA THR A 103 15.65 17.40 3.99
C THR A 103 14.29 17.70 3.36
N LEU A 104 13.22 17.22 3.97
CA LEU A 104 11.86 17.71 3.71
C LEU A 104 11.48 18.74 4.77
N GLY A 105 10.89 19.87 4.32
CA GLY A 105 10.36 20.86 5.23
C GLY A 105 9.34 20.28 6.21
N HIS A 106 9.33 20.81 7.43
CA HIS A 106 8.54 20.28 8.55
C HIS A 106 7.07 19.98 8.25
N PRO A 107 6.26 20.91 7.66
CA PRO A 107 4.86 20.61 7.44
C PRO A 107 4.67 19.46 6.44
N MET A 108 5.51 19.38 5.41
CA MET A 108 5.45 18.32 4.41
C MET A 108 5.79 16.96 5.02
N CYS A 109 6.80 16.89 5.88
CA CYS A 109 7.16 15.65 6.58
C CYS A 109 5.99 15.09 7.39
N ILE A 110 5.30 15.91 8.19
CA ILE A 110 4.14 15.49 8.97
C ILE A 110 3.02 14.96 8.06
N ILE A 111 2.71 15.69 6.99
CA ILE A 111 1.67 15.30 6.05
C ILE A 111 2.00 13.94 5.43
N LEU A 112 3.23 13.74 4.95
CA LEU A 112 3.65 12.51 4.29
C LEU A 112 3.66 11.30 5.25
N VAL A 113 4.20 11.48 6.46
CA VAL A 113 4.19 10.41 7.48
C VAL A 113 2.76 10.05 7.84
N THR A 114 1.91 11.04 8.10
CA THR A 114 0.50 10.80 8.44
C THR A 114 -0.24 10.10 7.30
N LEU A 115 -0.08 10.58 6.05
CA LEU A 115 -0.77 10.01 4.89
C LEU A 115 -0.33 8.57 4.62
N SER A 116 0.98 8.27 4.72
CA SER A 116 1.48 6.91 4.56
C SER A 116 1.01 5.98 5.68
N SER A 117 0.97 6.45 6.92
CA SER A 117 0.51 5.67 8.07
C SER A 117 -1.00 5.40 8.01
N VAL A 118 -1.81 6.40 7.67
CA VAL A 118 -3.25 6.22 7.46
C VAL A 118 -3.52 5.23 6.32
N GLY A 119 -2.79 5.35 5.20
CA GLY A 119 -2.88 4.42 4.08
C GLY A 119 -2.59 2.98 4.51
N LEU A 120 -1.49 2.75 5.24
CA LEU A 120 -1.10 1.42 5.71
C LEU A 120 -2.08 0.83 6.74
N HIS A 121 -2.50 1.64 7.73
CA HIS A 121 -3.43 1.14 8.75
C HIS A 121 -4.81 0.85 8.16
N SER A 122 -5.32 1.70 7.25
CA SER A 122 -6.60 1.45 6.57
C SER A 122 -6.52 0.21 5.67
N GLU A 123 -5.42 0.00 4.95
CA GLU A 123 -5.20 -1.20 4.15
C GLU A 123 -5.26 -2.47 5.00
N ALA A 124 -4.55 -2.51 6.14
CA ALA A 124 -4.57 -3.66 7.05
C ALA A 124 -6.00 -3.97 7.54
N LEU A 125 -6.77 -2.94 7.88
CA LEU A 125 -8.17 -3.07 8.31
C LEU A 125 -9.07 -3.56 7.18
N PHE A 126 -8.95 -3.02 5.96
CA PHE A 126 -9.78 -3.46 4.83
C PHE A 126 -9.45 -4.88 4.38
N ASN A 127 -8.18 -5.30 4.45
CA ASN A 127 -7.79 -6.70 4.24
C ASN A 127 -8.47 -7.62 5.27
N ALA A 128 -8.48 -7.25 6.54
CA ALA A 128 -9.15 -8.02 7.60
C ALA A 128 -10.68 -8.05 7.37
N LEU A 129 -11.30 -6.93 7.00
CA LEU A 129 -12.73 -6.85 6.68
C LEU A 129 -13.11 -7.69 5.46
N LEU A 130 -12.27 -7.72 4.42
CA LEU A 130 -12.48 -8.54 3.23
C LEU A 130 -12.49 -10.04 3.57
N ILE A 131 -11.54 -10.50 4.39
CA ILE A 131 -11.51 -11.92 4.84
C ILE A 131 -12.74 -12.24 5.66
N LEU A 132 -13.09 -11.40 6.63
CA LEU A 132 -14.28 -11.57 7.45
C LEU A 132 -15.55 -11.61 6.60
N GLN A 133 -15.70 -10.69 5.65
CA GLN A 133 -16.83 -10.63 4.72
C GLN A 133 -16.90 -11.89 3.86
N SER A 134 -15.77 -12.35 3.29
CA SER A 134 -15.69 -13.55 2.49
C SER A 134 -16.11 -14.79 3.28
N TYR A 135 -15.69 -14.86 4.56
CA TYR A 135 -16.13 -15.91 5.47
C TYR A 135 -17.65 -15.87 5.70
N LEU A 136 -18.23 -14.71 6.00
CA LEU A 136 -19.67 -14.53 6.22
C LEU A 136 -20.51 -14.88 4.99
N VAL A 137 -20.03 -14.53 3.79
CA VAL A 137 -20.69 -14.85 2.53
C VAL A 137 -20.64 -16.36 2.23
N LEU A 138 -19.51 -16.99 2.50
CA LEU A 138 -19.29 -18.41 2.20
C LEU A 138 -20.12 -19.34 3.08
N PHE A 139 -20.26 -19.01 4.37
CA PHE A 139 -20.86 -19.92 5.34
C PHE A 139 -22.34 -19.68 5.62
N HIS A 140 -23.00 -18.75 4.91
CA HIS A 140 -24.43 -18.46 5.14
C HIS A 140 -24.79 -18.36 6.64
N VAL A 141 -23.87 -17.82 7.45
CA VAL A 141 -24.08 -17.71 8.90
C VAL A 141 -25.35 -16.95 9.15
N SER A 142 -26.25 -17.53 9.91
CA SER A 142 -27.62 -17.22 10.28
C SER A 142 -28.19 -15.82 9.93
N SER A 143 -29.52 -15.70 10.00
CA SER A 143 -30.35 -14.51 9.75
C SER A 143 -29.78 -13.20 10.38
N PHE A 144 -29.11 -13.29 11.53
CA PHE A 144 -28.49 -12.15 12.21
C PHE A 144 -27.37 -11.47 11.37
N PHE A 145 -26.55 -12.26 10.66
CA PHE A 145 -25.49 -11.73 9.78
C PHE A 145 -25.98 -11.34 8.38
N SER A 146 -27.25 -11.55 8.06
CA SER A 146 -27.82 -11.07 6.80
C SER A 146 -27.68 -9.56 6.63
N ALA A 147 -27.73 -8.81 7.72
CA ALA A 147 -27.53 -7.35 7.74
C ALA A 147 -26.09 -6.96 7.33
N ALA A 148 -25.06 -7.74 7.72
CA ALA A 148 -23.67 -7.48 7.41
C ALA A 148 -23.34 -7.58 5.89
N ARG A 149 -24.23 -8.21 5.12
CA ARG A 149 -24.12 -8.32 3.65
C ARG A 149 -24.82 -7.20 2.90
N LYS A 150 -25.49 -6.29 3.59
CA LYS A 150 -26.17 -5.15 2.99
C LYS A 150 -25.19 -4.00 2.75
N VAL A 151 -25.35 -3.33 1.61
CA VAL A 151 -24.54 -2.17 1.21
C VAL A 151 -24.40 -1.10 2.31
N PRO A 152 -25.47 -0.69 3.03
CA PRO A 152 -25.35 0.29 4.10
C PRO A 152 -24.38 -0.15 5.21
N CYS A 153 -24.36 -1.44 5.57
CA CYS A 153 -23.42 -1.97 6.55
C CYS A 153 -21.97 -1.87 6.03
N GLY A 154 -21.73 -2.17 4.75
CA GLY A 154 -20.43 -2.01 4.10
C GLY A 154 -19.94 -0.56 4.13
N ILE A 155 -20.82 0.41 3.91
CA ILE A 155 -20.47 1.83 4.00
C ILE A 155 -20.15 2.24 5.44
N ILE A 156 -20.99 1.87 6.41
CA ILE A 156 -20.77 2.20 7.82
C ILE A 156 -19.46 1.61 8.33
N THR A 157 -19.19 0.34 8.04
CA THR A 157 -17.94 -0.32 8.45
C THR A 157 -16.73 0.29 7.77
N SER A 158 -16.85 0.77 6.52
CA SER A 158 -15.79 1.51 5.84
C SER A 158 -15.48 2.84 6.52
N VAL A 159 -16.50 3.61 6.88
CA VAL A 159 -16.32 4.88 7.61
C VAL A 159 -15.65 4.62 8.97
N LEU A 160 -16.09 3.59 9.68
CA LEU A 160 -15.50 3.19 10.96
C LEU A 160 -14.04 2.75 10.78
N ALA A 161 -13.71 1.98 9.74
CA ALA A 161 -12.34 1.55 9.47
C ALA A 161 -11.42 2.75 9.19
N TRP A 162 -11.85 3.73 8.39
CA TRP A 162 -11.10 4.98 8.19
C TRP A 162 -10.94 5.76 9.49
N GLY A 163 -11.99 5.87 10.29
CA GLY A 163 -11.95 6.51 11.62
C GLY A 163 -10.93 5.85 12.54
N VAL A 164 -10.92 4.51 12.60
CA VAL A 164 -9.94 3.74 13.38
C VAL A 164 -8.51 3.95 12.83
N ALA A 165 -8.31 3.92 11.51
CA ALA A 165 -7.00 4.15 10.91
C ALA A 165 -6.44 5.53 11.28
N ILE A 166 -7.27 6.57 11.24
CA ILE A 166 -6.89 7.93 11.64
C ILE A 166 -6.58 7.98 13.13
N LEU A 167 -7.43 7.43 13.99
CA LEU A 167 -7.22 7.41 15.45
C LEU A 167 -5.92 6.68 15.84
N VAL A 168 -5.63 5.56 15.18
CA VAL A 168 -4.38 4.80 15.39
C VAL A 168 -3.16 5.59 14.94
N THR A 169 -3.29 6.48 13.95
CA THR A 169 -2.20 7.33 13.44
C THR A 169 -1.98 8.59 14.31
N LEU A 170 -2.98 9.03 15.10
CA LEU A 170 -2.86 10.25 15.92
C LEU A 170 -1.62 10.29 16.83
N PRO A 171 -1.20 9.22 17.52
CA PRO A 171 0.02 9.25 18.34
C PRO A 171 1.26 9.62 17.54
N GLU A 172 1.39 9.15 16.29
CA GLU A 172 2.50 9.53 15.41
C GLU A 172 2.47 11.02 15.09
N LEU A 173 1.30 11.55 14.73
CA LEU A 173 1.10 12.96 14.42
C LEU A 173 1.44 13.87 15.61
N LEU A 174 0.94 13.53 16.81
CA LEU A 174 1.19 14.29 18.03
C LEU A 174 2.66 14.28 18.41
N PHE A 175 3.32 13.13 18.25
CA PHE A 175 4.72 12.98 18.52
C PHE A 175 5.59 13.82 17.58
N HIS A 176 5.34 13.78 16.28
CA HIS A 176 6.05 14.61 15.30
C HIS A 176 5.83 16.10 15.57
N LYS A 177 4.60 16.51 15.90
CA LYS A 177 4.29 17.91 16.23
C LYS A 177 5.03 18.40 17.48
N SER A 178 5.13 17.57 18.51
CA SER A 178 5.79 17.94 19.79
C SER A 178 7.30 18.14 19.62
N ARG A 179 7.96 17.39 18.75
CA ARG A 179 9.41 17.45 18.57
C ARG A 179 9.91 18.63 17.74
N VAL A 180 9.09 19.12 16.87
CA VAL A 180 9.47 20.17 15.93
C VAL A 180 9.67 21.54 16.58
N GLY A 181 9.09 21.77 17.74
CA GLY A 181 9.31 23.01 18.50
C GLY A 181 10.74 23.19 19.01
N THR A 182 11.59 22.15 18.95
CA THR A 182 12.88 22.14 19.67
C THR A 182 14.14 22.06 18.81
N GLN A 183 14.12 21.48 17.61
CA GLN A 183 15.31 21.43 16.72
C GLN A 183 14.95 21.07 15.26
N GLN A 184 15.74 21.55 14.27
CA GLN A 184 15.65 21.11 12.87
C GLN A 184 16.15 19.66 12.74
N TYR A 185 15.23 18.72 12.63
CA TYR A 185 15.60 17.33 12.34
C TYR A 185 15.26 16.96 10.89
N PRO A 186 16.13 16.22 10.18
CA PRO A 186 15.81 15.73 8.85
C PRO A 186 14.64 14.76 8.91
N CYS A 187 13.72 14.90 7.95
CA CYS A 187 12.61 13.96 7.77
C CYS A 187 13.13 12.69 7.11
N LEU A 188 13.61 11.74 7.89
CA LEU A 188 14.18 10.49 7.39
C LEU A 188 13.12 9.38 7.35
N LEU A 189 12.92 8.82 6.16
CA LEU A 189 12.06 7.64 5.97
C LEU A 189 12.70 6.35 6.50
N SER A 190 14.03 6.29 6.53
CA SER A 190 14.77 5.08 6.92
C SER A 190 14.61 4.68 8.38
N ARG A 191 14.19 5.61 9.22
CA ARG A 191 13.76 5.35 10.59
C ARG A 191 12.47 6.10 10.83
N PRO A 192 11.32 5.45 10.90
CA PRO A 192 10.11 6.07 11.45
C PRO A 192 10.31 6.50 12.91
N HIS A 193 11.42 6.10 13.50
CA HIS A 193 11.90 6.41 14.83
C HIS A 193 12.99 7.46 14.75
N PHE A 194 12.62 8.70 14.53
CA PHE A 194 13.47 9.90 14.49
C PHE A 194 14.14 10.24 15.82
N LEU A 195 14.45 9.27 16.60
CA LEU A 195 14.74 9.39 18.00
C LEU A 195 16.12 8.86 18.35
N SER A 196 17.12 9.61 17.96
CA SER A 196 18.35 9.63 18.74
C SER A 196 18.19 10.65 19.85
N GLY A 197 17.67 10.26 20.98
CA GLY A 197 17.65 11.12 22.16
C GLY A 197 16.48 10.86 23.11
N LYS A 198 16.77 10.44 24.29
CA LYS A 198 16.08 10.41 25.61
C LYS A 198 14.67 9.82 25.75
N ASP A 199 13.83 9.72 24.70
CA ASP A 199 12.44 9.23 24.83
C ASP A 199 12.20 7.90 24.13
N THR A 200 12.93 6.85 24.50
CA THR A 200 12.78 5.49 23.99
C THR A 200 11.39 4.89 24.23
N SER A 201 10.65 5.40 25.21
CA SER A 201 9.31 4.91 25.57
C SER A 201 8.28 5.14 24.45
N TRP A 202 8.30 6.30 23.77
CA TRP A 202 7.39 6.58 22.66
C TRP A 202 7.72 5.74 21.44
N GLU A 203 8.99 5.55 21.15
CA GLU A 203 9.46 4.71 20.06
C GLU A 203 8.97 3.27 20.22
N HIS A 204 9.14 2.71 21.42
CA HIS A 204 8.63 1.38 21.74
C HIS A 204 7.10 1.30 21.57
N SER A 205 6.37 2.30 22.08
CA SER A 205 4.92 2.35 21.97
C SER A 205 4.43 2.41 20.50
N LEU A 206 5.04 3.25 19.66
CA LEU A 206 4.71 3.37 18.25
C LEU A 206 5.01 2.08 17.47
N THR A 207 6.15 1.44 17.74
CA THR A 207 6.51 0.17 17.12
C THR A 207 5.54 -0.94 17.52
N VAL A 208 5.23 -1.08 18.81
CA VAL A 208 4.27 -2.08 19.30
C VAL A 208 2.91 -1.86 18.67
N LYS A 209 2.42 -0.61 18.62
CA LYS A 209 1.16 -0.25 17.97
C LYS A 209 1.14 -0.67 16.50
N THR A 210 2.16 -0.31 15.72
CA THR A 210 2.25 -0.65 14.30
C THR A 210 2.27 -2.16 14.09
N ASN A 211 3.07 -2.90 14.86
CA ASN A 211 3.10 -4.36 14.81
C ASN A 211 1.75 -4.99 15.17
N LEU A 212 1.06 -4.44 16.17
CA LEU A 212 -0.26 -4.93 16.55
C LEU A 212 -1.27 -4.77 15.41
N VAL A 213 -1.37 -3.58 14.81
CA VAL A 213 -2.40 -3.26 13.81
C VAL A 213 -2.07 -3.84 12.44
N VAL A 214 -0.80 -3.77 12.00
CA VAL A 214 -0.40 -4.15 10.64
C VAL A 214 -0.06 -5.64 10.52
N LEU A 215 0.40 -6.27 11.59
CA LEU A 215 0.81 -7.67 11.57
C LEU A 215 -0.10 -8.59 12.40
N LEU A 216 -0.23 -8.33 13.71
CA LEU A 216 -0.89 -9.29 14.60
C LEU A 216 -2.39 -9.40 14.37
N VAL A 217 -3.11 -8.28 14.21
CA VAL A 217 -4.57 -8.31 13.98
C VAL A 217 -4.90 -8.96 12.63
N PRO A 218 -4.30 -8.59 11.49
CA PRO A 218 -4.54 -9.27 10.22
C PRO A 218 -4.15 -10.75 10.26
N LEU A 219 -3.04 -11.10 10.88
CA LEU A 219 -2.59 -12.50 11.01
C LEU A 219 -3.57 -13.35 11.82
N LEU A 220 -4.11 -12.81 12.92
CA LEU A 220 -5.10 -13.49 13.75
C LEU A 220 -6.39 -13.72 12.96
N VAL A 221 -6.93 -12.68 12.31
CA VAL A 221 -8.14 -12.75 11.49
C VAL A 221 -7.93 -13.76 10.35
N PHE A 222 -6.80 -13.68 9.66
CA PHE A 222 -6.43 -14.63 8.60
C PHE A 222 -6.41 -16.06 9.13
N THR A 223 -5.70 -16.31 10.22
CA THR A 223 -5.53 -17.68 10.76
C THR A 223 -6.88 -18.30 11.17
N VAL A 224 -7.71 -17.54 11.89
CA VAL A 224 -9.04 -18.00 12.32
C VAL A 224 -9.92 -18.30 11.11
N CYS A 225 -10.06 -17.35 10.18
CA CYS A 225 -10.90 -17.53 8.99
C CYS A 225 -10.37 -18.63 8.07
N PHE A 226 -9.05 -18.78 7.94
CA PHE A 226 -8.44 -19.82 7.12
C PHE A 226 -8.67 -21.23 7.69
N VAL A 227 -8.49 -21.40 9.01
CA VAL A 227 -8.79 -22.69 9.68
C VAL A 227 -10.26 -23.06 9.51
N LEU A 228 -11.16 -22.09 9.68
CA LEU A 228 -12.59 -22.32 9.47
C LEU A 228 -12.91 -22.64 8.01
N PHE A 229 -12.29 -21.95 7.06
CA PHE A 229 -12.40 -22.24 5.63
C PHE A 229 -11.94 -23.66 5.29
N LEU A 230 -10.78 -24.10 5.81
CA LEU A 230 -10.27 -25.46 5.59
C LEU A 230 -11.21 -26.55 6.13
N ARG A 231 -11.84 -26.30 7.28
CA ARG A 231 -12.80 -27.24 7.87
C ARG A 231 -14.05 -27.43 7.00
N THR A 232 -14.51 -26.35 6.37
CA THR A 232 -15.81 -26.35 5.67
C THR A 232 -15.66 -26.51 4.15
N ARG A 233 -14.44 -26.36 3.59
CA ARG A 233 -14.22 -26.48 2.13
C ARG A 233 -14.66 -27.85 1.56
N LYS A 234 -14.69 -28.91 2.41
CA LYS A 234 -15.12 -30.27 2.01
C LYS A 234 -16.60 -30.33 1.64
N THR A 235 -17.41 -29.38 2.12
CA THR A 235 -18.84 -29.30 1.87
C THR A 235 -19.22 -28.35 0.71
N LEU A 236 -18.25 -27.56 0.20
CA LEU A 236 -18.46 -26.65 -0.92
C LEU A 236 -18.01 -27.30 -2.22
N GLY A 237 -18.90 -27.24 -3.26
CA GLY A 237 -18.57 -27.66 -4.62
C GLY A 237 -17.50 -26.72 -5.24
N SER A 238 -16.56 -27.33 -5.96
CA SER A 238 -15.61 -26.59 -6.79
C SER A 238 -16.37 -25.93 -7.94
N GLY A 239 -16.31 -24.57 -8.04
CA GLY A 239 -16.96 -23.80 -9.13
C GLY A 239 -17.97 -22.75 -8.65
N ASP A 240 -18.19 -22.63 -7.34
CA ASP A 240 -18.99 -21.53 -6.79
C ASP A 240 -18.20 -20.21 -6.84
N ARG A 241 -18.78 -19.15 -7.42
CA ARG A 241 -18.23 -17.79 -7.47
C ARG A 241 -17.76 -17.27 -6.09
N LYS A 242 -18.45 -17.70 -5.03
CA LYS A 242 -18.08 -17.35 -3.65
C LYS A 242 -16.74 -17.96 -3.24
N TYR A 243 -16.46 -19.18 -3.73
CA TYR A 243 -15.19 -19.86 -3.48
C TYR A 243 -14.02 -19.15 -4.17
N ASP A 244 -14.21 -18.69 -5.40
CA ASP A 244 -13.17 -17.96 -6.15
C ASP A 244 -12.89 -16.58 -5.53
N LEU A 245 -13.93 -15.88 -5.06
CA LEU A 245 -13.77 -14.67 -4.28
C LEU A 245 -12.96 -14.91 -2.99
N ALA A 246 -13.28 -15.97 -2.26
CA ALA A 246 -12.53 -16.32 -1.06
C ALA A 246 -11.06 -16.59 -1.36
N LYS A 247 -10.75 -17.35 -2.42
CA LYS A 247 -9.35 -17.57 -2.85
C LYS A 247 -8.62 -16.27 -3.13
N LEU A 248 -9.24 -15.33 -3.87
CA LEU A 248 -8.67 -14.03 -4.17
C LEU A 248 -8.35 -13.27 -2.89
N VAL A 249 -9.31 -13.17 -1.97
CA VAL A 249 -9.14 -12.43 -0.71
C VAL A 249 -8.06 -13.07 0.18
N PHE A 250 -8.02 -14.40 0.26
CA PHE A 250 -6.95 -15.10 0.98
C PHE A 250 -5.57 -14.86 0.33
N ALA A 251 -5.49 -14.86 -1.01
CA ALA A 251 -4.24 -14.58 -1.72
C ALA A 251 -3.74 -13.16 -1.45
N ILE A 252 -4.62 -12.15 -1.48
CA ILE A 252 -4.28 -10.74 -1.17
C ILE A 252 -3.73 -10.64 0.25
N MET A 253 -4.38 -11.27 1.22
CA MET A 253 -3.90 -11.23 2.61
C MET A 253 -2.56 -11.95 2.80
N VAL A 254 -2.35 -13.10 2.14
CA VAL A 254 -1.06 -13.79 2.17
C VAL A 254 0.04 -12.89 1.64
N VAL A 255 -0.19 -12.22 0.50
CA VAL A 255 0.79 -11.28 -0.07
C VAL A 255 1.03 -10.11 0.87
N PHE A 256 -0.02 -9.52 1.44
CA PHE A 256 0.11 -8.46 2.43
C PHE A 256 0.99 -8.89 3.62
N LEU A 257 0.72 -10.04 4.23
CA LEU A 257 1.47 -10.56 5.37
C LEU A 257 2.93 -10.92 5.00
N LEU A 258 3.16 -11.49 3.81
CA LEU A 258 4.50 -11.83 3.34
C LEU A 258 5.36 -10.60 3.04
N MET A 259 4.75 -9.51 2.59
CA MET A 259 5.47 -8.28 2.27
C MET A 259 5.69 -7.39 3.49
N TRP A 260 4.66 -7.20 4.33
CA TRP A 260 4.75 -6.36 5.52
C TRP A 260 5.30 -7.09 6.75
N GLY A 261 5.18 -8.41 6.81
CA GLY A 261 5.68 -9.22 7.94
C GLY A 261 7.18 -9.02 8.20
N PRO A 262 8.06 -9.24 7.22
CA PRO A 262 9.51 -9.06 7.40
C PRO A 262 9.89 -7.65 7.86
N TYR A 263 9.23 -6.61 7.29
CA TYR A 263 9.45 -5.23 7.72
C TYR A 263 9.07 -5.03 9.19
N ASN A 264 7.89 -5.48 9.60
CA ASN A 264 7.42 -5.33 10.98
C ASN A 264 8.31 -6.08 11.98
N VAL A 265 8.79 -7.27 11.61
CA VAL A 265 9.75 -8.05 12.44
C VAL A 265 11.09 -7.32 12.53
N ALA A 266 11.65 -6.87 11.41
CA ALA A 266 12.91 -6.14 11.40
C ALA A 266 12.81 -4.83 12.21
N LEU A 267 11.71 -4.10 12.07
CA LEU A 267 11.42 -2.89 12.81
C LEU A 267 11.34 -3.17 14.33
N PHE A 268 10.63 -4.22 14.71
CA PHE A 268 10.51 -4.63 16.11
C PHE A 268 11.89 -4.96 16.71
N LEU A 269 12.69 -5.78 16.02
CA LEU A 269 14.04 -6.13 16.47
C LEU A 269 14.95 -4.90 16.54
N SER A 270 14.87 -3.97 15.57
CA SER A 270 15.65 -2.73 15.57
C SER A 270 15.29 -1.83 16.76
N THR A 271 13.99 -1.70 17.05
CA THR A 271 13.52 -0.89 18.18
C THR A 271 13.95 -1.48 19.53
N PHE A 272 13.87 -2.80 19.68
CA PHE A 272 14.19 -3.52 20.91
C PHE A 272 15.59 -4.13 20.92
N LYS A 273 16.52 -3.64 20.08
CA LYS A 273 17.86 -4.21 19.90
C LYS A 273 18.67 -4.34 21.20
N LYS A 274 18.48 -3.41 22.15
CA LYS A 274 19.12 -3.49 23.48
C LYS A 274 18.61 -4.68 24.30
N PHE A 275 17.31 -4.96 24.22
CA PHE A 275 16.68 -6.09 24.92
C PHE A 275 17.16 -7.44 24.37
N PHE A 276 17.37 -7.53 23.05
CA PHE A 276 17.84 -8.75 22.39
C PHE A 276 19.36 -8.87 22.28
N SER A 277 20.11 -7.99 22.96
CA SER A 277 21.61 -7.97 22.91
C SER A 277 22.17 -7.81 21.47
N LEU A 278 21.41 -7.14 20.58
CA LEU A 278 21.78 -6.86 19.20
C LEU A 278 22.34 -5.43 19.03
N SER A 279 22.91 -4.87 20.09
CA SER A 279 23.39 -3.48 20.11
C SER A 279 24.84 -3.32 19.68
N ASP A 280 25.56 -4.41 19.35
CA ASP A 280 26.88 -4.34 18.77
C ASP A 280 26.84 -3.68 17.38
N CYS A 281 27.96 -3.05 16.99
CA CYS A 281 28.06 -2.25 15.78
C CYS A 281 27.61 -3.01 14.52
N ARG A 282 28.07 -4.25 14.36
CA ARG A 282 27.76 -5.07 13.19
C ARG A 282 26.29 -5.49 13.11
N SER A 283 25.73 -5.99 14.21
CA SER A 283 24.33 -6.44 14.25
C SER A 283 23.36 -5.26 14.15
N GLY A 284 23.68 -4.14 14.82
CA GLY A 284 22.87 -2.91 14.73
C GLY A 284 22.79 -2.35 13.30
N SER A 285 23.94 -2.25 12.63
CA SER A 285 23.99 -1.79 11.22
C SER A 285 23.28 -2.76 10.26
N ALA A 286 23.46 -4.08 10.44
CA ALA A 286 22.77 -5.08 9.63
C ALA A 286 21.25 -5.01 9.80
N LEU A 287 20.78 -4.78 11.04
CA LEU A 287 19.37 -4.69 11.36
C LEU A 287 18.74 -3.41 10.77
N ASP A 288 19.41 -2.26 10.88
CA ASP A 288 18.95 -1.01 10.27
C ASP A 288 18.87 -1.12 8.74
N ARG A 289 19.80 -1.82 8.08
CA ARG A 289 19.72 -2.16 6.64
C ARG A 289 18.53 -3.08 6.33
N SER A 290 18.30 -4.09 7.17
CA SER A 290 17.16 -4.99 7.00
C SER A 290 15.84 -4.25 7.04
N VAL A 291 15.69 -3.26 7.94
CA VAL A 291 14.50 -2.40 8.00
C VAL A 291 14.32 -1.62 6.69
N GLN A 292 15.40 -1.05 6.12
CA GLN A 292 15.34 -0.30 4.86
C GLN A 292 14.95 -1.20 3.69
N VAL A 293 15.62 -2.33 3.52
CA VAL A 293 15.38 -3.27 2.41
C VAL A 293 13.97 -3.84 2.49
N THR A 294 13.55 -4.32 3.66
CA THR A 294 12.22 -4.90 3.84
C THR A 294 11.11 -3.87 3.67
N ARG A 295 11.35 -2.59 4.01
CA ARG A 295 10.42 -1.50 3.72
C ARG A 295 10.23 -1.27 2.24
N VAL A 296 11.31 -1.26 1.45
CA VAL A 296 11.22 -1.11 -0.01
C VAL A 296 10.44 -2.29 -0.60
N ILE A 297 10.74 -3.53 -0.18
CA ILE A 297 9.98 -4.71 -0.61
C ILE A 297 8.50 -4.57 -0.21
N ALA A 298 8.22 -4.19 1.04
CA ALA A 298 6.86 -3.99 1.51
C ALA A 298 6.10 -2.96 0.67
N SER A 299 6.73 -1.87 0.24
CA SER A 299 6.07 -0.83 -0.56
C SER A 299 5.57 -1.33 -1.93
N THR A 300 6.13 -2.43 -2.47
CA THR A 300 5.70 -3.00 -3.76
C THR A 300 4.33 -3.69 -3.70
N HIS A 301 3.80 -3.97 -2.50
CA HIS A 301 2.48 -4.60 -2.34
C HIS A 301 1.35 -3.84 -3.02
N CYS A 302 1.44 -2.51 -3.08
CA CYS A 302 0.46 -1.66 -3.74
C CYS A 302 0.27 -1.98 -5.24
N CYS A 303 1.31 -2.51 -5.91
CA CYS A 303 1.23 -2.95 -7.30
C CYS A 303 0.67 -4.38 -7.40
N VAL A 304 0.86 -5.21 -6.37
CA VAL A 304 0.49 -6.64 -6.44
C VAL A 304 -1.01 -6.86 -6.26
N ASN A 305 -1.67 -6.06 -5.40
CA ASN A 305 -3.10 -6.22 -5.13
C ASN A 305 -3.99 -6.12 -6.38
N PRO A 306 -3.88 -5.09 -7.25
CA PRO A 306 -4.64 -5.04 -8.50
C PRO A 306 -4.28 -6.15 -9.48
N LEU A 307 -2.99 -6.57 -9.54
CA LEU A 307 -2.56 -7.69 -10.38
C LEU A 307 -3.22 -9.00 -9.95
N LEU A 308 -3.36 -9.27 -8.65
CA LEU A 308 -4.08 -10.44 -8.15
C LEU A 308 -5.55 -10.39 -8.55
N CYS A 309 -6.19 -9.23 -8.53
CA CYS A 309 -7.56 -9.07 -9.03
C CYS A 309 -7.67 -9.44 -10.51
N VAL A 310 -6.71 -9.01 -11.34
CA VAL A 310 -6.67 -9.38 -12.77
C VAL A 310 -6.43 -10.87 -12.98
N LEU A 311 -5.55 -11.47 -12.20
CA LEU A 311 -5.19 -12.88 -12.36
C LEU A 311 -6.28 -13.84 -11.88
N LEU A 312 -6.91 -13.55 -10.75
CA LEU A 312 -7.79 -14.47 -10.04
C LEU A 312 -9.28 -14.16 -10.21
N ASP A 313 -9.66 -12.93 -10.57
CA ASP A 313 -11.05 -12.55 -10.82
C ASP A 313 -11.35 -12.47 -12.33
N GLU A 314 -12.06 -13.47 -12.86
CA GLU A 314 -12.42 -13.54 -14.28
C GLU A 314 -13.27 -12.36 -14.72
N ALA A 315 -14.18 -11.88 -13.88
CA ALA A 315 -15.03 -10.73 -14.20
C ALA A 315 -14.18 -9.46 -14.32
N PHE A 316 -13.21 -9.28 -13.43
CA PHE A 316 -12.27 -8.16 -13.49
C PHE A 316 -11.44 -8.19 -14.78
N ARG A 317 -10.92 -9.35 -15.16
CA ARG A 317 -10.15 -9.56 -16.40
C ARG A 317 -10.98 -9.28 -17.66
N ARG A 318 -12.23 -9.72 -17.71
CA ARG A 318 -13.13 -9.44 -18.84
C ARG A 318 -13.36 -7.94 -19.03
N HIS A 319 -13.59 -7.20 -17.96
CA HIS A 319 -13.78 -5.75 -18.03
C HIS A 319 -12.50 -5.01 -18.44
N LEU A 320 -11.33 -5.45 -17.97
CA LEU A 320 -10.04 -4.89 -18.40
C LEU A 320 -9.83 -5.07 -19.91
N CYS A 321 -10.08 -6.28 -20.45
CA CYS A 321 -10.00 -6.55 -21.90
C CYS A 321 -11.00 -5.71 -22.71
N CYS A 322 -12.19 -5.48 -22.20
CA CYS A 322 -13.21 -4.64 -22.87
C CYS A 322 -12.74 -3.17 -22.95
N CYS A 323 -12.19 -2.63 -21.86
CA CYS A 323 -11.63 -1.27 -21.84
C CYS A 323 -10.48 -1.10 -22.84
N CYS A 324 -9.59 -2.09 -22.96
CA CYS A 324 -8.49 -2.05 -23.94
C CYS A 324 -9.00 -2.09 -25.40
N ARG A 325 -10.09 -2.82 -25.69
CA ARG A 325 -10.70 -2.86 -27.03
C ARG A 325 -11.40 -1.56 -27.40
N LEU A 326 -12.12 -0.93 -26.48
CA LEU A 326 -12.78 0.36 -26.72
C LEU A 326 -11.78 1.49 -27.01
N GLY A 327 -10.57 1.43 -26.44
CA GLY A 327 -9.48 2.36 -26.76
C GLY A 327 -8.85 2.13 -28.13
N GLY A 328 -9.00 0.92 -28.71
CA GLY A 328 -8.49 0.57 -30.04
C GLY A 328 -9.45 0.90 -31.20
N ASP A 329 -10.76 0.86 -30.96
CA ASP A 329 -11.77 1.06 -32.00
C ASP A 329 -12.09 2.54 -32.32
N THR A 330 -11.70 3.48 -31.46
CA THR A 330 -11.79 4.91 -31.78
C THR A 330 -10.76 5.36 -32.81
N ALA A 331 -9.78 4.52 -33.18
CA ALA A 331 -8.76 4.81 -34.19
C ALA A 331 -9.09 4.23 -35.59
N ARG A 332 -10.17 3.48 -35.74
CA ARG A 332 -10.61 2.93 -37.05
C ARG A 332 -12.11 3.23 -37.29
N ARG A 333 -12.40 4.47 -37.64
CA ARG A 333 -13.58 4.72 -38.49
C ARG A 333 -13.16 4.46 -39.92
N PRO A 334 -13.81 3.53 -40.66
CA PRO A 334 -13.70 3.48 -42.12
C PRO A 334 -14.36 4.74 -42.71
N PRO A 335 -13.90 5.23 -43.88
CA PRO A 335 -14.53 6.35 -44.53
C PRO A 335 -15.97 5.99 -44.92
N GLU A 336 -16.90 6.89 -44.61
CA GLU A 336 -18.29 6.86 -45.11
C GLU A 336 -18.23 6.92 -46.64
N ASP A 337 -18.70 5.87 -47.31
CA ASP A 337 -19.02 5.91 -48.70
C ASP A 337 -20.32 6.72 -48.94
N PRO A 338 -20.36 7.62 -49.94
CA PRO A 338 -21.51 8.45 -50.18
C PRO A 338 -22.67 7.67 -50.83
N ALA A 339 -23.82 8.02 -50.36
CA ALA A 339 -25.16 7.69 -50.81
C ALA A 339 -25.29 7.13 -52.25
N HIS A 340 -25.89 5.97 -52.36
CA HIS A 340 -26.56 5.55 -53.60
C HIS A 340 -28.08 5.55 -53.34
N ASP A 341 -28.70 6.64 -53.84
CA ASP A 341 -30.13 6.76 -54.11
C ASP A 341 -30.62 5.56 -54.94
N ARG A 342 -31.68 4.89 -54.51
CA ARG A 342 -32.58 4.12 -55.35
C ARG A 342 -34.04 4.27 -54.92
N PRO A 343 -34.97 4.38 -55.90
CA PRO A 343 -36.31 4.90 -55.69
C PRO A 343 -37.29 3.86 -55.15
N ARG A 344 -38.30 4.38 -54.47
CA ARG A 344 -39.56 3.71 -54.17
C ARG A 344 -40.26 3.23 -55.43
N GLU A 345 -40.59 1.95 -55.48
CA GLU A 345 -41.78 1.49 -56.22
C GLU A 345 -42.70 0.75 -55.27
N GLY A 346 -43.93 1.24 -55.29
CA GLY A 346 -45.04 0.72 -54.54
C GLY A 346 -45.68 -0.46 -55.24
N LEU A 347 -46.51 -1.12 -54.52
CA LEU A 347 -47.83 -1.72 -54.92
C LEU A 347 -48.35 -2.44 -53.64
N GLU A 348 -49.43 -1.93 -53.09
CA GLU A 348 -50.84 -2.31 -53.25
C GLU A 348 -51.23 -3.72 -52.76
N GLN A 349 -52.10 -3.64 -51.75
CA GLN A 349 -53.39 -4.36 -51.61
C GLN A 349 -53.40 -5.89 -51.60
N SER A 350 -53.92 -6.48 -50.54
CA SER A 350 -55.26 -7.10 -50.50
C SER A 350 -55.54 -7.77 -49.15
N THR A 351 -56.46 -7.29 -48.41
CA THR A 351 -57.80 -7.72 -47.93
C THR A 351 -58.10 -9.22 -47.83
N SER A 352 -58.79 -9.52 -46.69
CA SER A 352 -59.75 -10.59 -46.35
C SER A 352 -59.20 -11.97 -46.01
N VAL A 353 -59.58 -12.61 -44.93
CA VAL A 353 -60.84 -12.84 -44.20
C VAL A 353 -60.53 -13.12 -42.75
#